data_d3c23083c0502590b20822446f1ab005
#
_entry.id   d3c23083c0502590b20822446f1ab005
#
_cell.length_a   1.000
_cell.length_b   1.000
_cell.length_c   1.000
_cell.angle_alpha   90.00
_cell.angle_beta   90.00
_cell.angle_gamma   90.00
#
_symmetry.space_group_name_H-M   'P 1'
#
loop_
_entity.id
_entity.type
_entity.pdbx_description
1 polymer ?
#
loop_
_entity_poly.entity_id
_entity_poly.type
_entity_poly.pdbx_seq_one_letter_code
_entity_poly.pdbx_strand_id
1 'polypeptide(L)'
;MSDQTDMTKNNLSFDAAKFAALEPVLSAAQKIGALSGAPIEQIISHALWFAKAIPNSAKRVIDLGSGAGVPGLIVAFDRPELELVLVDRRSGRTDSLTRSVLALNLGNRVSVKCSEIDDLVRDGMFYKQFDAAISRGLGPPLETLRLSRDLVKPGGVVIISEPPPTTQSRWNPNDVSSLGLEGPIRRGAVAMFHVKQSD
;
A
#
# COMPACT_ATOMS: atom_id res chain seq x y z
N MET A 1 -18.43 -27.30 17.88
CA MET A 1 -17.64 -26.73 18.99
C MET A 1 -16.22 -26.58 18.53
N SER A 2 -15.76 -25.31 18.60
CA SER A 2 -14.35 -24.88 18.67
C SER A 2 -13.44 -25.15 17.47
N ASP A 3 -13.27 -24.13 16.65
CA ASP A 3 -11.89 -23.69 16.32
C ASP A 3 -11.91 -22.18 15.92
N GLN A 4 -12.19 -21.34 16.89
CA GLN A 4 -12.14 -19.87 16.79
C GLN A 4 -11.06 -19.30 17.70
N THR A 5 -9.92 -19.95 17.80
CA THR A 5 -8.85 -19.44 18.65
C THR A 5 -7.55 -19.46 17.87
N ASP A 6 -7.00 -18.26 17.66
CA ASP A 6 -5.60 -17.95 17.39
C ASP A 6 -5.25 -17.25 16.07
N MET A 7 -6.06 -16.25 15.65
CA MET A 7 -5.62 -15.33 14.59
C MET A 7 -5.08 -13.97 15.09
N THR A 8 -4.91 -13.77 16.40
CA THR A 8 -4.54 -12.47 17.00
C THR A 8 -3.07 -12.34 17.41
N LYS A 9 -2.23 -13.34 17.20
CA LYS A 9 -0.81 -13.35 17.61
C LYS A 9 0.18 -13.70 16.50
N ASN A 10 -0.06 -13.35 15.26
CA ASN A 10 1.02 -13.33 14.29
C ASN A 10 1.80 -12.03 14.42
N ASN A 11 2.63 -11.93 15.44
CA ASN A 11 3.71 -10.95 15.46
C ASN A 11 4.60 -11.24 14.25
N LEU A 12 4.53 -10.35 13.24
CA LEU A 12 5.48 -10.36 12.15
C LEU A 12 6.87 -10.25 12.74
N SER A 13 7.71 -11.26 12.59
CA SER A 13 9.09 -11.17 13.02
C SER A 13 9.74 -10.02 12.26
N PHE A 14 10.04 -8.94 12.99
CA PHE A 14 10.72 -7.77 12.47
C PHE A 14 12.22 -8.09 12.47
N ASP A 15 12.80 -8.19 11.28
CA ASP A 15 14.25 -8.28 11.12
C ASP A 15 14.82 -6.86 11.01
N ALA A 16 15.30 -6.33 12.15
CA ALA A 16 15.87 -4.99 12.23
C ALA A 16 17.06 -4.80 11.27
N ALA A 17 17.87 -5.84 11.07
CA ALA A 17 19.04 -5.76 10.18
C ALA A 17 18.60 -5.59 8.72
N LYS A 18 17.56 -6.30 8.28
CA LYS A 18 16.98 -6.17 6.93
C LYS A 18 16.52 -4.74 6.63
N PHE A 19 15.94 -4.06 7.61
CA PHE A 19 15.33 -2.73 7.40
C PHE A 19 16.20 -1.57 7.91
N ALA A 20 17.41 -1.82 8.39
CA ALA A 20 18.30 -0.78 8.94
C ALA A 20 18.54 0.40 7.99
N ALA A 21 18.62 0.16 6.68
CA ALA A 21 18.81 1.22 5.69
C ALA A 21 17.61 2.18 5.57
N LEU A 22 16.40 1.75 5.99
CA LEU A 22 15.21 2.61 5.98
C LEU A 22 15.18 3.60 7.15
N GLU A 23 15.83 3.29 8.25
CA GLU A 23 15.77 4.09 9.48
C GLU A 23 16.17 5.55 9.28
N PRO A 24 17.30 5.89 8.62
CA PRO A 24 17.66 7.28 8.35
C PRO A 24 16.63 8.03 7.51
N VAL A 25 16.06 7.36 6.52
CA VAL A 25 15.06 7.93 5.59
C VAL A 25 13.74 8.21 6.32
N LEU A 26 13.26 7.25 7.11
CA LEU A 26 12.02 7.40 7.87
C LEU A 26 12.18 8.42 9.01
N SER A 27 13.32 8.43 9.70
CA SER A 27 13.64 9.43 10.72
C SER A 27 13.70 10.85 10.15
N ALA A 28 14.28 11.03 8.96
CA ALA A 28 14.28 12.31 8.28
C ALA A 28 12.85 12.77 7.94
N ALA A 29 11.99 11.87 7.48
CA ALA A 29 10.59 12.15 7.21
C ALA A 29 9.78 12.52 8.47
N GLN A 30 10.09 11.91 9.62
CA GLN A 30 9.51 12.29 10.91
C GLN A 30 9.92 13.69 11.34
N LYS A 31 11.21 14.02 11.22
CA LYS A 31 11.75 15.34 11.60
C LYS A 31 11.08 16.51 10.88
N ILE A 32 10.67 16.31 9.63
CA ILE A 32 9.96 17.33 8.83
C ILE A 32 8.43 17.22 8.91
N GLY A 33 7.90 16.36 9.80
CA GLY A 33 6.45 16.17 9.96
C GLY A 33 5.74 15.49 8.80
N ALA A 34 6.48 14.86 7.88
CA ALA A 34 5.91 14.10 6.75
C ALA A 34 5.46 12.69 7.15
N LEU A 35 5.91 12.19 8.30
CA LEU A 35 5.58 10.90 8.88
C LEU A 35 5.24 11.07 10.37
N SER A 36 4.36 10.23 10.91
CA SER A 36 3.99 10.25 12.33
C SER A 36 5.20 9.98 13.23
N GLY A 37 5.17 10.50 14.46
CA GLY A 37 6.22 10.27 15.47
C GLY A 37 6.19 8.88 16.14
N ALA A 38 5.43 7.91 15.61
CA ALA A 38 5.45 6.55 16.11
C ALA A 38 6.84 5.91 15.97
N PRO A 39 7.22 4.94 16.81
CA PRO A 39 8.47 4.19 16.66
C PRO A 39 8.61 3.62 15.24
N ILE A 40 9.80 3.74 14.65
CA ILE A 40 10.05 3.31 13.25
C ILE A 40 9.77 1.83 13.07
N GLU A 41 10.11 1.00 14.05
CA GLU A 41 9.80 -0.43 14.06
C GLU A 41 8.29 -0.69 13.94
N GLN A 42 7.48 0.09 14.64
CA GLN A 42 6.02 -0.02 14.56
C GLN A 42 5.50 0.39 13.17
N ILE A 43 6.08 1.43 12.59
CA ILE A 43 5.75 1.88 11.23
C ILE A 43 6.07 0.79 10.21
N ILE A 44 7.25 0.19 10.31
CA ILE A 44 7.69 -0.90 9.42
C ILE A 44 6.80 -2.14 9.63
N SER A 45 6.57 -2.57 10.87
CA SER A 45 5.73 -3.73 11.19
C SER A 45 4.32 -3.57 10.64
N HIS A 46 3.75 -2.36 10.72
CA HIS A 46 2.45 -2.06 10.11
C HIS A 46 2.49 -2.15 8.58
N ALA A 47 3.54 -1.62 7.94
CA ALA A 47 3.69 -1.65 6.48
C ALA A 47 3.93 -3.05 5.92
N LEU A 48 4.52 -3.95 6.70
CA LEU A 48 4.72 -5.35 6.30
C LEU A 48 3.42 -6.13 6.09
N TRP A 49 2.30 -5.68 6.67
CA TRP A 49 0.99 -6.26 6.36
C TRP A 49 0.59 -6.04 4.90
N PHE A 50 0.99 -4.92 4.29
CA PHE A 50 0.79 -4.69 2.86
C PHE A 50 1.63 -5.66 2.03
N ALA A 51 2.91 -5.80 2.35
CA ALA A 51 3.80 -6.73 1.65
C ALA A 51 3.28 -8.18 1.67
N LYS A 52 2.75 -8.63 2.81
CA LYS A 52 2.15 -9.96 2.97
C LYS A 52 0.80 -10.12 2.26
N ALA A 53 0.05 -9.04 2.09
CA ALA A 53 -1.24 -9.08 1.41
C ALA A 53 -1.09 -9.07 -0.13
N ILE A 54 0.04 -8.58 -0.65
CA ILE A 54 0.35 -8.62 -2.09
C ILE A 54 0.56 -10.07 -2.52
N PRO A 55 -0.15 -10.56 -3.55
CA PRO A 55 0.02 -11.94 -4.05
C PRO A 55 1.48 -12.22 -4.47
N ASN A 56 1.94 -13.46 -4.27
CA ASN A 56 3.29 -13.86 -4.67
C ASN A 56 3.52 -13.80 -6.19
N SER A 57 2.45 -13.93 -6.98
CA SER A 57 2.49 -13.81 -8.43
C SER A 57 2.57 -12.37 -8.94
N ALA A 58 2.31 -11.38 -8.07
CA ALA A 58 2.35 -9.97 -8.46
C ALA A 58 3.77 -9.56 -8.90
N LYS A 59 3.84 -8.67 -9.89
CA LYS A 59 5.07 -8.07 -10.42
C LYS A 59 5.05 -6.56 -10.33
N ARG A 60 3.91 -5.92 -10.66
CA ARG A 60 3.77 -4.47 -10.70
C ARG A 60 2.79 -4.00 -9.64
N VAL A 61 3.23 -3.11 -8.77
CA VAL A 61 2.45 -2.56 -7.66
C VAL A 61 2.46 -1.04 -7.74
N ILE A 62 1.33 -0.42 -7.42
CA ILE A 62 1.24 1.04 -7.28
C ILE A 62 0.87 1.41 -5.84
N ASP A 63 1.58 2.37 -5.27
CA ASP A 63 1.29 2.94 -3.94
C ASP A 63 0.67 4.32 -4.10
N LEU A 64 -0.57 4.48 -3.68
CA LEU A 64 -1.36 5.68 -3.87
C LEU A 64 -1.37 6.55 -2.61
N GLY A 65 -0.93 7.81 -2.80
CA GLY A 65 -0.72 8.72 -1.69
C GLY A 65 0.51 8.34 -0.87
N SER A 66 1.61 7.99 -1.54
CA SER A 66 2.82 7.43 -0.90
C SER A 66 3.44 8.33 0.17
N GLY A 67 3.25 9.65 0.08
CA GLY A 67 3.72 10.60 1.09
C GLY A 67 5.21 10.50 1.37
N ALA A 68 5.55 10.03 2.57
CA ALA A 68 6.93 9.77 3.00
C ALA A 68 7.47 8.40 2.55
N GLY A 69 6.75 7.69 1.69
CA GLY A 69 7.14 6.37 1.18
C GLY A 69 6.64 5.20 2.03
N VAL A 70 5.60 5.40 2.84
CA VAL A 70 5.03 4.34 3.67
C VAL A 70 3.58 4.06 3.24
N PRO A 71 3.29 2.85 2.74
CA PRO A 71 4.04 1.60 2.88
C PRO A 71 5.06 1.30 1.76
N GLY A 72 5.05 2.01 0.64
CA GLY A 72 5.72 1.63 -0.60
C GLY A 72 7.21 1.31 -0.48
N LEU A 73 8.03 2.13 0.21
CA LEU A 73 9.46 1.85 0.39
C LEU A 73 9.70 0.57 1.21
N ILE A 74 8.87 0.33 2.24
CA ILE A 74 8.99 -0.87 3.08
C ILE A 74 8.61 -2.12 2.25
N VAL A 75 7.54 -2.03 1.46
CA VAL A 75 7.15 -3.10 0.52
C VAL A 75 8.27 -3.35 -0.48
N ALA A 76 8.88 -2.31 -1.03
CA ALA A 76 10.01 -2.45 -1.94
C ALA A 76 11.20 -3.18 -1.30
N PHE A 77 11.50 -2.92 -0.03
CA PHE A 77 12.55 -3.60 0.72
C PHE A 77 12.23 -5.05 1.02
N ASP A 78 10.98 -5.33 1.38
CA ASP A 78 10.56 -6.69 1.75
C ASP A 78 10.40 -7.60 0.53
N ARG A 79 9.97 -7.05 -0.61
CA ARG A 79 9.64 -7.75 -1.85
C ARG A 79 10.53 -7.24 -3.00
N PRO A 80 11.79 -7.68 -3.09
CA PRO A 80 12.76 -7.17 -4.07
C PRO A 80 12.41 -7.52 -5.53
N GLU A 81 11.52 -8.47 -5.75
CA GLU A 81 11.05 -8.90 -7.07
C GLU A 81 9.96 -7.99 -7.66
N LEU A 82 9.43 -7.04 -6.88
CA LEU A 82 8.37 -6.15 -7.32
C LEU A 82 8.91 -4.88 -8.01
N GLU A 83 8.23 -4.46 -9.06
CA GLU A 83 8.30 -3.11 -9.61
C GLU A 83 7.24 -2.24 -8.96
N LEU A 84 7.63 -1.09 -8.40
CA LEU A 84 6.71 -0.18 -7.72
C LEU A 84 6.65 1.19 -8.39
N VAL A 85 5.45 1.73 -8.44
CA VAL A 85 5.19 3.14 -8.74
C VAL A 85 4.64 3.81 -7.48
N LEU A 86 5.36 4.79 -6.96
CA LEU A 86 4.99 5.56 -5.78
C LEU A 86 4.37 6.88 -6.24
N VAL A 87 3.11 7.13 -5.88
CA VAL A 87 2.35 8.30 -6.36
C VAL A 87 1.98 9.22 -5.21
N ASP A 88 2.28 10.49 -5.36
CA ASP A 88 1.71 11.57 -4.54
C ASP A 88 1.46 12.81 -5.42
N ARG A 89 0.42 13.59 -5.11
CA ARG A 89 0.08 14.81 -5.87
C ARG A 89 0.96 16.01 -5.53
N ARG A 90 1.67 15.97 -4.42
CA ARG A 90 2.47 17.09 -3.90
C ARG A 90 3.91 16.97 -4.38
N SER A 91 4.37 17.91 -5.20
CA SER A 91 5.73 17.91 -5.77
C SER A 91 6.82 17.84 -4.70
N GLY A 92 6.71 18.60 -3.61
CA GLY A 92 7.69 18.56 -2.53
C GLY A 92 7.79 17.20 -1.83
N ARG A 93 6.71 16.39 -1.81
CA ARG A 93 6.74 15.02 -1.30
C ARG A 93 7.39 14.08 -2.30
N THR A 94 7.04 14.18 -3.58
CA THR A 94 7.63 13.33 -4.62
C THR A 94 9.11 13.61 -4.82
N ASP A 95 9.57 14.86 -4.68
CA ASP A 95 10.99 15.21 -4.71
C ASP A 95 11.76 14.57 -3.54
N SER A 96 11.18 14.61 -2.33
CA SER A 96 11.77 13.96 -1.17
C SER A 96 11.79 12.43 -1.33
N LEU A 97 10.70 11.87 -1.84
CA LEU A 97 10.57 10.44 -2.08
C LEU A 97 11.55 9.95 -3.15
N THR A 98 11.77 10.72 -4.22
CA THR A 98 12.76 10.44 -5.25
C THR A 98 14.17 10.39 -4.65
N ARG A 99 14.52 11.33 -3.79
CA ARG A 99 15.81 11.29 -3.06
C ARG A 99 15.93 10.04 -2.19
N SER A 100 14.85 9.64 -1.53
CA SER A 100 14.80 8.42 -0.71
C SER A 100 15.01 7.16 -1.56
N VAL A 101 14.34 7.05 -2.71
CA VAL A 101 14.49 5.94 -3.65
C VAL A 101 15.95 5.82 -4.13
N LEU A 102 16.60 6.94 -4.46
CA LEU A 102 18.01 6.96 -4.89
C LEU A 102 18.95 6.59 -3.75
N ALA A 103 18.76 7.16 -2.55
CA ALA A 103 19.57 6.86 -1.38
C ALA A 103 19.53 5.38 -0.96
N LEU A 104 18.39 4.72 -1.24
CA LEU A 104 18.16 3.31 -0.95
C LEU A 104 18.54 2.38 -2.12
N ASN A 105 19.12 2.92 -3.22
CA ASN A 105 19.46 2.16 -4.44
C ASN A 105 18.28 1.38 -5.05
N LEU A 106 17.07 1.94 -4.99
CA LEU A 106 15.85 1.31 -5.49
C LEU A 106 15.46 1.77 -6.90
N GLY A 107 16.17 2.74 -7.49
CA GLY A 107 15.77 3.42 -8.73
C GLY A 107 15.67 2.53 -9.98
N ASN A 108 16.19 1.32 -9.94
CA ASN A 108 16.08 0.34 -11.03
C ASN A 108 14.68 -0.33 -11.12
N ARG A 109 13.87 -0.26 -10.06
CA ARG A 109 12.55 -0.92 -9.96
C ARG A 109 11.48 -0.14 -9.21
N VAL A 110 11.85 1.00 -8.63
CA VAL A 110 10.92 1.91 -7.94
C VAL A 110 10.95 3.27 -8.62
N SER A 111 9.84 3.69 -9.15
CA SER A 111 9.66 5.01 -9.76
C SER A 111 8.73 5.87 -8.93
N VAL A 112 8.90 7.19 -8.99
CA VAL A 112 8.07 8.16 -8.29
C VAL A 112 7.31 9.00 -9.33
N LYS A 113 6.01 9.19 -9.12
CA LYS A 113 5.15 9.97 -9.99
C LYS A 113 4.45 11.07 -9.20
N CYS A 114 4.63 12.33 -9.64
CA CYS A 114 3.86 13.47 -9.14
C CYS A 114 2.61 13.61 -10.00
N SER A 115 1.45 13.21 -9.48
CA SER A 115 0.19 13.24 -10.24
C SER A 115 -1.02 13.13 -9.32
N GLU A 116 -2.16 13.68 -9.73
CA GLU A 116 -3.46 13.26 -9.22
C GLU A 116 -3.77 11.84 -9.74
N ILE A 117 -4.49 11.04 -8.95
CA ILE A 117 -4.76 9.65 -9.31
C ILE A 117 -5.75 9.56 -10.47
N ASP A 118 -6.74 10.47 -10.55
CA ASP A 118 -7.67 10.50 -11.66
C ASP A 118 -6.97 10.79 -13.01
N ASP A 119 -5.87 11.53 -13.01
CA ASP A 119 -5.07 11.76 -14.21
C ASP A 119 -4.34 10.48 -14.64
N LEU A 120 -3.85 9.69 -13.68
CA LEU A 120 -3.25 8.38 -13.97
C LEU A 120 -4.26 7.38 -14.54
N VAL A 121 -5.51 7.43 -14.06
CA VAL A 121 -6.59 6.58 -14.61
C VAL A 121 -6.90 6.95 -16.07
N ARG A 122 -6.83 8.23 -16.43
CA ARG A 122 -7.02 8.69 -17.80
C ARG A 122 -5.82 8.37 -18.71
N ASP A 123 -4.65 8.18 -18.13
CA ASP A 123 -3.45 7.77 -18.85
C ASP A 123 -3.52 6.26 -19.12
N GLY A 124 -3.68 5.87 -20.38
CA GLY A 124 -3.76 4.46 -20.79
C GLY A 124 -2.55 3.62 -20.41
N MET A 125 -1.42 4.23 -20.07
CA MET A 125 -0.23 3.54 -19.56
C MET A 125 -0.40 3.03 -18.11
N PHE A 126 -1.38 3.58 -17.37
CA PHE A 126 -1.63 3.22 -15.96
C PHE A 126 -2.95 2.47 -15.77
N TYR A 127 -3.95 2.71 -16.62
CA TYR A 127 -5.26 2.10 -16.52
C TYR A 127 -5.17 0.55 -16.61
N LYS A 128 -5.60 -0.13 -15.55
CA LYS A 128 -5.58 -1.61 -15.43
C LYS A 128 -4.21 -2.25 -15.71
N GLN A 129 -3.12 -1.62 -15.23
CA GLN A 129 -1.76 -2.12 -15.49
C GLN A 129 -1.09 -2.78 -14.29
N PHE A 130 -1.65 -2.65 -13.08
CA PHE A 130 -1.02 -3.14 -11.87
C PHE A 130 -1.66 -4.45 -11.37
N ASP A 131 -0.84 -5.31 -10.79
CA ASP A 131 -1.30 -6.54 -10.14
C ASP A 131 -1.87 -6.24 -8.75
N ALA A 132 -1.37 -5.18 -8.11
CA ALA A 132 -1.89 -4.68 -6.85
C ALA A 132 -1.80 -3.15 -6.75
N ALA A 133 -2.80 -2.53 -6.10
CA ALA A 133 -2.73 -1.17 -5.60
C ALA A 133 -2.74 -1.18 -4.07
N ILE A 134 -1.82 -0.43 -3.47
CA ILE A 134 -1.75 -0.28 -2.01
C ILE A 134 -1.99 1.18 -1.63
N SER A 135 -2.60 1.42 -0.47
CA SER A 135 -2.82 2.78 0.02
C SER A 135 -2.97 2.84 1.54
N ARG A 136 -2.35 3.87 2.13
CA ARG A 136 -2.44 4.16 3.57
C ARG A 136 -2.84 5.61 3.82
N GLY A 137 -4.07 5.84 4.29
CA GLY A 137 -4.52 7.18 4.68
C GLY A 137 -4.70 8.16 3.51
N LEU A 138 -5.08 7.67 2.34
CA LEU A 138 -5.28 8.50 1.14
C LEU A 138 -6.51 9.40 1.27
N GLY A 139 -7.64 8.87 1.75
CA GLY A 139 -8.91 9.59 1.82
C GLY A 139 -10.06 8.73 2.37
N PRO A 140 -11.31 9.11 2.11
CA PRO A 140 -12.48 8.30 2.46
C PRO A 140 -12.38 6.88 1.87
N PRO A 141 -12.82 5.85 2.61
CA PRO A 141 -12.61 4.46 2.21
C PRO A 141 -13.12 4.12 0.81
N LEU A 142 -14.36 4.45 0.51
CA LEU A 142 -14.99 4.12 -0.77
C LEU A 142 -14.35 4.85 -1.95
N GLU A 143 -13.97 6.12 -1.76
CA GLU A 143 -13.26 6.90 -2.77
C GLU A 143 -11.88 6.32 -3.04
N THR A 144 -11.17 5.90 -1.99
CA THR A 144 -9.88 5.22 -2.12
C THR A 144 -10.01 3.93 -2.93
N LEU A 145 -11.07 3.12 -2.69
CA LEU A 145 -11.34 1.92 -3.49
C LEU A 145 -11.61 2.27 -4.96
N ARG A 146 -12.45 3.27 -5.22
CA ARG A 146 -12.80 3.72 -6.57
C ARG A 146 -11.54 4.11 -7.36
N LEU A 147 -10.71 4.97 -6.78
CA LEU A 147 -9.47 5.44 -7.40
C LEU A 147 -8.45 4.31 -7.65
N SER A 148 -8.37 3.35 -6.72
CA SER A 148 -7.42 2.25 -6.81
C SER A 148 -7.83 1.19 -7.84
N ARG A 149 -9.13 0.90 -7.92
CA ARG A 149 -9.69 -0.20 -8.71
C ARG A 149 -9.38 -0.08 -10.20
N ASP A 150 -9.41 1.15 -10.75
CA ASP A 150 -9.21 1.39 -12.18
C ASP A 150 -7.75 1.28 -12.62
N LEU A 151 -6.82 1.26 -11.69
CA LEU A 151 -5.39 1.03 -11.94
C LEU A 151 -5.02 -0.46 -11.90
N VAL A 152 -5.87 -1.30 -11.28
CA VAL A 152 -5.60 -2.73 -11.05
C VAL A 152 -6.23 -3.57 -12.15
N LYS A 153 -5.48 -4.54 -12.64
CA LYS A 153 -5.93 -5.54 -13.62
C LYS A 153 -7.12 -6.36 -13.09
N PRO A 154 -7.99 -6.87 -13.95
CA PRO A 154 -8.93 -7.92 -13.55
C PRO A 154 -8.19 -9.09 -12.89
N GLY A 155 -8.70 -9.57 -11.77
CA GLY A 155 -8.05 -10.62 -10.95
C GLY A 155 -6.94 -10.11 -10.02
N GLY A 156 -6.56 -8.83 -10.09
CA GLY A 156 -5.62 -8.21 -9.15
C GLY A 156 -6.28 -7.79 -7.84
N VAL A 157 -5.53 -7.11 -6.97
CA VAL A 157 -5.97 -6.76 -5.62
C VAL A 157 -5.79 -5.30 -5.27
N VAL A 158 -6.74 -4.75 -4.52
CA VAL A 158 -6.62 -3.45 -3.85
C VAL A 158 -6.43 -3.70 -2.36
N ILE A 159 -5.42 -3.07 -1.75
CA ILE A 159 -5.04 -3.28 -0.35
C ILE A 159 -5.00 -1.92 0.35
N ILE A 160 -5.84 -1.75 1.37
CA ILE A 160 -6.00 -0.48 2.09
C ILE A 160 -5.75 -0.71 3.58
N SER A 161 -5.09 0.26 4.25
CA SER A 161 -4.91 0.21 5.69
C SER A 161 -6.25 0.14 6.43
N GLU A 162 -6.32 -0.72 7.45
CA GLU A 162 -7.48 -0.88 8.32
C GLU A 162 -7.18 -0.42 9.74
N PRO A 163 -8.10 0.33 10.37
CA PRO A 163 -8.00 0.60 11.80
C PRO A 163 -8.12 -0.70 12.61
N PRO A 164 -7.79 -0.68 13.91
CA PRO A 164 -8.05 -1.81 14.79
C PRO A 164 -9.47 -2.35 14.63
N PRO A 165 -9.72 -3.64 14.84
CA PRO A 165 -11.05 -4.23 14.71
C PRO A 165 -12.07 -3.51 15.56
N THR A 166 -13.18 -3.14 14.95
CA THR A 166 -14.37 -2.61 15.61
C THR A 166 -15.52 -3.57 15.40
N THR A 167 -16.61 -3.42 16.17
CA THR A 167 -17.79 -4.27 16.03
C THR A 167 -18.52 -4.06 14.70
N GLN A 168 -18.30 -2.93 14.04
CA GLN A 168 -18.94 -2.59 12.78
C GLN A 168 -17.90 -2.39 11.67
N SER A 169 -18.10 -3.08 10.54
CA SER A 169 -17.30 -2.87 9.34
C SER A 169 -17.57 -1.47 8.75
N ARG A 170 -16.52 -0.79 8.32
CA ARG A 170 -16.66 0.47 7.56
C ARG A 170 -16.93 0.24 6.06
N TRP A 171 -16.99 -1.00 5.63
CA TRP A 171 -17.18 -1.40 4.25
C TRP A 171 -18.61 -1.90 4.04
N ASN A 172 -19.38 -1.17 3.24
CA ASN A 172 -20.69 -1.63 2.82
C ASN A 172 -20.53 -2.63 1.66
N PRO A 173 -21.04 -3.87 1.77
CA PRO A 173 -20.90 -4.88 0.72
C PRO A 173 -21.46 -4.47 -0.64
N ASN A 174 -22.58 -3.72 -0.67
CA ASN A 174 -23.20 -3.25 -1.89
C ASN A 174 -22.30 -2.23 -2.61
N ASP A 175 -21.71 -1.29 -1.86
CA ASP A 175 -20.81 -0.28 -2.41
C ASP A 175 -19.54 -0.96 -2.98
N VAL A 176 -18.97 -1.91 -2.26
CA VAL A 176 -17.80 -2.69 -2.72
C VAL A 176 -18.14 -3.44 -4.00
N SER A 177 -19.31 -4.14 -4.02
CA SER A 177 -19.73 -4.90 -5.20
C SER A 177 -20.04 -4.00 -6.40
N SER A 178 -20.60 -2.82 -6.19
CA SER A 178 -20.88 -1.85 -7.26
C SER A 178 -19.63 -1.34 -7.97
N LEU A 179 -18.49 -1.36 -7.28
CA LEU A 179 -17.18 -1.05 -7.84
C LEU A 179 -16.56 -2.25 -8.60
N GLY A 180 -17.24 -3.39 -8.71
CA GLY A 180 -16.69 -4.60 -9.31
C GLY A 180 -15.60 -5.25 -8.45
N LEU A 181 -15.69 -5.09 -7.13
CA LEU A 181 -14.76 -5.65 -6.15
C LEU A 181 -15.44 -6.75 -5.32
N GLU A 182 -14.64 -7.66 -4.81
CA GLU A 182 -15.00 -8.66 -3.80
C GLU A 182 -14.14 -8.48 -2.55
N GLY A 183 -14.74 -8.64 -1.38
CA GLY A 183 -14.08 -8.44 -0.09
C GLY A 183 -14.94 -7.62 0.87
N PRO A 184 -14.34 -7.10 1.96
CA PRO A 184 -12.91 -7.21 2.30
C PRO A 184 -12.50 -8.57 2.87
N ILE A 185 -11.27 -8.96 2.58
CA ILE A 185 -10.57 -9.98 3.36
C ILE A 185 -9.58 -9.25 4.26
N ARG A 186 -9.80 -9.31 5.58
CA ARG A 186 -8.89 -8.66 6.53
C ARG A 186 -7.64 -9.49 6.74
N ARG A 187 -6.46 -8.85 6.67
CA ARG A 187 -5.16 -9.42 7.00
C ARG A 187 -4.41 -8.47 7.94
N GLY A 188 -4.52 -8.72 9.23
CA GLY A 188 -3.91 -7.86 10.25
C GLY A 188 -4.38 -6.40 10.14
N ALA A 189 -3.47 -5.50 9.78
CA ALA A 189 -3.72 -4.06 9.68
C ALA A 189 -4.19 -3.59 8.30
N VAL A 190 -4.59 -4.51 7.40
CA VAL A 190 -5.06 -4.16 6.04
C VAL A 190 -6.34 -4.91 5.67
N ALA A 191 -7.13 -4.29 4.80
CA ALA A 191 -8.24 -4.89 4.08
C ALA A 191 -7.84 -5.11 2.63
N MET A 192 -8.10 -6.30 2.10
CA MET A 192 -7.80 -6.69 0.72
C MET A 192 -9.10 -6.92 -0.05
N PHE A 193 -9.16 -6.41 -1.27
CA PHE A 193 -10.28 -6.53 -2.19
C PHE A 193 -9.79 -7.08 -3.51
N HIS A 194 -10.48 -8.07 -4.05
CA HIS A 194 -10.19 -8.63 -5.37
C HIS A 194 -10.97 -7.88 -6.45
N VAL A 195 -10.29 -7.48 -7.52
CA VAL A 195 -10.95 -6.94 -8.72
C VAL A 195 -11.56 -8.10 -9.49
N LYS A 196 -12.88 -8.07 -9.70
CA LYS A 196 -13.59 -9.10 -10.45
C LYS A 196 -13.00 -9.24 -11.85
N GLN A 197 -12.95 -10.48 -12.36
CA GLN A 197 -12.67 -10.71 -13.76
C GLN A 197 -13.87 -10.21 -14.58
N SER A 198 -13.60 -9.48 -15.67
CA SER A 198 -14.66 -9.14 -16.62
C SER A 198 -14.97 -10.43 -17.40
N ASP A 199 -16.23 -10.84 -17.39
CA ASP A 199 -16.73 -11.91 -18.23
C ASP A 199 -16.52 -11.59 -19.71
#